data_3b0711adaeb8c75ea288cf02fcdca410
#
_entry.id   3b0711adaeb8c75ea288cf02fcdca410
#
_cell.length_a   1.000
_cell.length_b   1.000
_cell.length_c   1.000
_cell.angle_alpha   90.00
_cell.angle_beta   90.00
_cell.angle_gamma   90.00
#
_symmetry.space_group_name_H-M   'P 1'
#
loop_
_entity.id
_entity.type
_entity.pdbx_description
1 polymer ?
#
loop_
_entity_poly.entity_id
_entity_poly.type
_entity_poly.pdbx_seq_one_letter_code
_entity_poly.pdbx_strand_id
1 'polypeptide(L)'
;MSNADHAASTERFMDEMVSLMEPWGWSRTVARTFAYLMAREAPATLDEIADDLGIAKSNASMATRELVDYGNAVRLRQPGTKQLLFEAPSSQTGPFAMRSAMLCKMADLLDQQKQGMGEAATARLSRQSAFLRAMGEAIDSVIRDLG
;
A
#
# COMPACT_ATOMS: atom_id res chain seq x y z
N MET A 1 -9.32 21.91 19.68
CA MET A 1 -8.73 21.97 18.33
C MET A 1 -9.80 22.36 17.34
N SER A 2 -9.59 23.39 16.53
CA SER A 2 -10.57 23.87 15.56
C SER A 2 -10.55 22.99 14.29
N ASN A 3 -11.62 23.08 13.48
CA ASN A 3 -11.67 22.40 12.18
C ASN A 3 -10.53 22.83 11.25
N ALA A 4 -10.12 24.12 11.34
CA ALA A 4 -9.01 24.64 10.56
C ALA A 4 -7.66 24.02 10.98
N ASP A 5 -7.46 23.82 12.29
CA ASP A 5 -6.25 23.16 12.80
C ASP A 5 -6.20 21.70 12.37
N HIS A 6 -7.33 21.03 12.38
CA HIS A 6 -7.42 19.64 11.94
C HIS A 6 -7.13 19.51 10.44
N ALA A 7 -7.69 20.38 9.61
CA ALA A 7 -7.45 20.40 8.17
C ALA A 7 -5.97 20.67 7.86
N ALA A 8 -5.33 21.65 8.55
CA ALA A 8 -3.92 21.96 8.38
C ALA A 8 -3.02 20.79 8.81
N SER A 9 -3.39 20.07 9.88
CA SER A 9 -2.68 18.89 10.35
C SER A 9 -2.76 17.75 9.32
N THR A 10 -3.92 17.54 8.73
CA THR A 10 -4.13 16.53 7.68
C THR A 10 -3.31 16.84 6.43
N GLU A 11 -3.28 18.11 6.00
CA GLU A 11 -2.46 18.52 4.85
C GLU A 11 -0.97 18.26 5.09
N ARG A 12 -0.45 18.60 6.26
CA ARG A 12 0.95 18.29 6.60
C ARG A 12 1.22 16.79 6.60
N PHE A 13 0.32 16.00 7.15
CA PHE A 13 0.44 14.55 7.15
C PHE A 13 0.51 13.99 5.72
N MET A 14 -0.39 14.46 4.83
CA MET A 14 -0.39 14.05 3.43
C MET A 14 0.93 14.41 2.74
N ASP A 15 1.44 15.63 2.95
CA ASP A 15 2.69 16.07 2.34
C ASP A 15 3.90 15.26 2.83
N GLU A 16 3.95 14.96 4.11
CA GLU A 16 5.02 14.12 4.69
C GLU A 16 4.94 12.69 4.16
N MET A 17 3.74 12.13 4.04
CA MET A 17 3.58 10.79 3.46
C MET A 17 4.05 10.74 2.00
N VAL A 18 3.75 11.77 1.20
CA VAL A 18 4.26 11.87 -0.16
C VAL A 18 5.79 11.83 -0.18
N SER A 19 6.43 12.64 0.67
CA SER A 19 7.90 12.70 0.74
C SER A 19 8.52 11.35 1.12
N LEU A 20 7.87 10.59 1.98
CA LEU A 20 8.35 9.27 2.40
C LEU A 20 8.11 8.19 1.33
N MET A 21 7.02 8.26 0.59
CA MET A 21 6.57 7.18 -0.27
C MET A 21 6.97 7.34 -1.73
N GLU A 22 7.16 8.56 -2.23
CA GLU A 22 7.61 8.79 -3.61
C GLU A 22 8.92 8.06 -3.93
N PRO A 23 9.96 8.08 -3.07
CA PRO A 23 11.18 7.33 -3.34
C PRO A 23 10.98 5.81 -3.49
N TRP A 24 9.89 5.27 -2.96
CA TRP A 24 9.53 3.86 -3.06
C TRP A 24 8.64 3.55 -4.27
N GLY A 25 8.43 4.53 -5.15
CA GLY A 25 7.67 4.35 -6.38
C GLY A 25 6.18 4.66 -6.28
N TRP A 26 5.70 5.21 -5.17
CA TRP A 26 4.32 5.65 -5.05
C TRP A 26 4.12 6.97 -5.81
N SER A 27 3.03 7.09 -6.55
CA SER A 27 2.68 8.37 -7.13
C SER A 27 2.21 9.33 -6.03
N ARG A 28 2.37 10.63 -6.29
CA ARG A 28 1.90 11.67 -5.37
C ARG A 28 0.41 11.52 -5.06
N THR A 29 -0.41 11.29 -6.07
CA THR A 29 -1.86 11.15 -5.90
C THR A 29 -2.22 9.94 -5.05
N VAL A 30 -1.58 8.80 -5.27
CA VAL A 30 -1.83 7.58 -4.49
C VAL A 30 -1.38 7.77 -3.04
N ALA A 31 -0.21 8.34 -2.80
CA ALA A 31 0.29 8.59 -1.45
C ALA A 31 -0.60 9.57 -0.68
N ARG A 32 -1.06 10.66 -1.33
CA ARG A 32 -1.97 11.63 -0.72
C ARG A 32 -3.32 11.00 -0.41
N THR A 33 -3.87 10.22 -1.33
CA THR A 33 -5.15 9.52 -1.13
C THR A 33 -5.05 8.53 0.03
N PHE A 34 -3.96 7.79 0.12
CA PHE A 34 -3.72 6.86 1.22
C PHE A 34 -3.68 7.58 2.57
N ALA A 35 -2.89 8.64 2.68
CA ALA A 35 -2.80 9.43 3.91
C ALA A 35 -4.15 10.07 4.27
N TYR A 36 -4.88 10.58 3.28
CA TYR A 36 -6.21 11.14 3.46
C TYR A 36 -7.18 10.13 4.08
N LEU A 37 -7.22 8.91 3.51
CA LEU A 37 -8.10 7.86 4.04
C LEU A 37 -7.69 7.44 5.46
N MET A 38 -6.39 7.38 5.74
CA MET A 38 -5.91 7.03 7.08
C MET A 38 -6.28 8.07 8.13
N ALA A 39 -6.39 9.33 7.75
CA ALA A 39 -6.71 10.42 8.67
C ALA A 39 -8.23 10.62 8.88
N ARG A 40 -9.09 9.94 8.11
CA ARG A 40 -10.53 10.10 8.22
C ARG A 40 -11.11 9.19 9.28
N GLU A 41 -12.13 9.70 9.97
CA GLU A 41 -12.89 8.92 10.95
C GLU A 41 -14.02 8.11 10.30
N ALA A 42 -14.39 8.43 9.06
CA ALA A 42 -15.46 7.76 8.33
C ALA A 42 -15.03 7.46 6.89
N PRO A 43 -15.59 6.41 6.27
CA PRO A 43 -15.32 6.12 4.86
C PRO A 43 -15.68 7.31 3.97
N ALA A 44 -15.02 7.41 2.82
CA ALA A 44 -15.18 8.50 1.87
C ALA A 44 -15.71 8.01 0.52
N THR A 45 -16.56 8.79 -0.12
CA THR A 45 -16.97 8.58 -1.50
C THR A 45 -15.88 9.10 -2.46
N LEU A 46 -15.94 8.69 -3.73
CA LEU A 46 -15.03 9.25 -4.74
C LEU A 46 -15.18 10.76 -4.89
N ASP A 47 -16.42 11.26 -4.79
CA ASP A 47 -16.67 12.70 -4.88
C ASP A 47 -16.02 13.45 -3.72
N GLU A 48 -16.15 12.94 -2.50
CA GLU A 48 -15.49 13.52 -1.33
C GLU A 48 -13.97 13.53 -1.48
N ILE A 49 -13.39 12.42 -1.93
CA ILE A 49 -11.94 12.31 -2.15
C ILE A 49 -11.48 13.34 -3.19
N ALA A 50 -12.19 13.40 -4.33
CA ALA A 50 -11.85 14.33 -5.42
C ALA A 50 -11.94 15.79 -4.94
N ASP A 51 -13.01 16.15 -4.24
CA ASP A 51 -13.23 17.50 -3.76
C ASP A 51 -12.19 17.89 -2.70
N ASP A 52 -11.97 17.03 -1.71
CA ASP A 52 -11.05 17.32 -0.59
C ASP A 52 -9.59 17.37 -1.01
N LEU A 53 -9.20 16.56 -2.01
CA LEU A 53 -7.84 16.56 -2.53
C LEU A 53 -7.63 17.51 -3.71
N GLY A 54 -8.71 18.11 -4.23
CA GLY A 54 -8.62 19.02 -5.38
C GLY A 54 -8.18 18.32 -6.67
N ILE A 55 -8.61 17.08 -6.88
CA ILE A 55 -8.26 16.28 -8.06
C ILE A 55 -9.51 15.90 -8.86
N ALA A 56 -9.32 15.51 -10.11
CA ALA A 56 -10.41 14.99 -10.93
C ALA A 56 -10.94 13.67 -10.35
N LYS A 57 -12.23 13.40 -10.51
CA LYS A 57 -12.87 12.17 -10.05
C LYS A 57 -12.22 10.92 -10.67
N SER A 58 -11.78 11.00 -11.92
CA SER A 58 -11.05 9.92 -12.58
C SER A 58 -9.72 9.60 -11.88
N ASN A 59 -9.01 10.62 -11.40
CA ASN A 59 -7.76 10.43 -10.65
C ASN A 59 -8.04 9.82 -9.28
N ALA A 60 -9.11 10.24 -8.61
CA ALA A 60 -9.55 9.64 -7.35
C ALA A 60 -9.92 8.15 -7.55
N SER A 61 -10.62 7.84 -8.65
CA SER A 61 -10.98 6.46 -9.01
C SER A 61 -9.75 5.59 -9.25
N MET A 62 -8.76 6.10 -10.00
CA MET A 62 -7.51 5.38 -10.25
C MET A 62 -6.72 5.13 -8.97
N ALA A 63 -6.56 6.17 -8.14
CA ALA A 63 -5.82 6.07 -6.89
C ALA A 63 -6.45 5.07 -5.92
N THR A 64 -7.77 5.13 -5.74
CA THR A 64 -8.48 4.19 -4.84
C THR A 64 -8.41 2.75 -5.36
N ARG A 65 -8.50 2.55 -6.68
CA ARG A 65 -8.36 1.21 -7.26
C ARG A 65 -6.98 0.63 -6.98
N GLU A 66 -5.92 1.42 -7.19
CA GLU A 66 -4.56 0.99 -6.92
C GLU A 66 -4.37 0.65 -5.44
N LEU A 67 -4.90 1.50 -4.55
CA LEU A 67 -4.83 1.23 -3.11
C LEU A 67 -5.56 -0.06 -2.73
N VAL A 68 -6.75 -0.29 -3.28
CA VAL A 68 -7.52 -1.53 -3.03
C VAL A 68 -6.77 -2.75 -3.56
N ASP A 69 -6.20 -2.66 -4.76
CA ASP A 69 -5.48 -3.78 -5.38
C ASP A 69 -4.28 -4.23 -4.55
N TYR A 70 -3.62 -3.31 -3.86
CA TYR A 70 -2.47 -3.62 -2.99
C TYR A 70 -2.85 -3.75 -1.51
N GLY A 71 -4.14 -3.77 -1.19
CA GLY A 71 -4.60 -3.95 0.20
C GLY A 71 -4.46 -2.73 1.09
N ASN A 72 -4.19 -1.55 0.51
CA ASN A 72 -4.01 -0.30 1.25
C ASN A 72 -5.30 0.51 1.40
N ALA A 73 -6.39 0.05 0.86
CA ALA A 73 -7.73 0.59 1.07
C ALA A 73 -8.76 -0.53 1.00
N VAL A 74 -9.89 -0.32 1.65
CA VAL A 74 -11.03 -1.23 1.63
C VAL A 74 -12.17 -0.53 0.92
N ARG A 75 -12.81 -1.24 -0.01
CA ARG A 75 -14.00 -0.79 -0.71
C ARG A 75 -15.23 -1.31 0.00
N LEU A 76 -16.14 -0.40 0.33
CA LEU A 76 -17.40 -0.72 1.00
C LEU A 76 -18.58 -0.31 0.12
N ARG A 77 -19.70 -1.01 0.24
CA ARG A 77 -20.96 -0.59 -0.35
C ARG A 77 -21.82 0.08 0.68
N GLN A 78 -22.36 1.25 0.34
CA GLN A 78 -23.34 1.91 1.18
C GLN A 78 -24.69 1.21 0.99
N PRO A 79 -25.37 0.77 2.07
CA PRO A 79 -26.67 0.11 1.96
C PRO A 79 -27.71 1.01 1.25
N GLY A 80 -28.46 0.44 0.30
CA GLY A 80 -29.53 1.13 -0.42
C GLY A 80 -29.07 2.04 -1.55
N THR A 81 -27.75 2.10 -1.86
CA THR A 81 -27.21 2.90 -2.95
C THR A 81 -26.21 2.09 -3.78
N LYS A 82 -25.89 2.60 -4.98
CA LYS A 82 -24.81 2.05 -5.80
C LYS A 82 -23.46 2.71 -5.49
N GLN A 83 -23.46 3.67 -4.56
CA GLN A 83 -22.28 4.44 -4.23
C GLN A 83 -21.26 3.61 -3.46
N LEU A 84 -20.01 3.68 -3.89
CA LEU A 84 -18.89 3.03 -3.24
C LEU A 84 -18.27 3.95 -2.20
N LEU A 85 -17.87 3.36 -1.09
CA LEU A 85 -17.13 4.03 -0.03
C LEU A 85 -15.76 3.40 0.09
N PHE A 86 -14.78 4.19 0.50
CA PHE A 86 -13.40 3.76 0.68
C PHE A 86 -12.90 4.18 2.06
N GLU A 87 -12.17 3.28 2.69
CA GLU A 87 -11.51 3.57 3.96
C GLU A 87 -10.13 2.90 4.01
N ALA A 88 -9.27 3.39 4.90
CA ALA A 88 -8.01 2.71 5.15
C ALA A 88 -8.28 1.40 5.90
N PRO A 89 -7.47 0.36 5.67
CA PRO A 89 -7.58 -0.86 6.47
C PRO A 89 -7.22 -0.58 7.92
N SER A 90 -7.76 -1.37 8.85
CA SER A 90 -7.49 -1.23 10.28
C SER A 90 -6.05 -1.60 10.65
N SER A 91 -5.34 -2.30 9.78
CA SER A 91 -3.94 -2.70 9.98
C SER A 91 -3.23 -2.82 8.63
N GLN A 92 -1.91 -2.94 8.69
CA GLN A 92 -1.09 -3.18 7.50
C GLN A 92 -0.88 -4.67 7.19
N THR A 93 -1.61 -5.54 7.86
CA THR A 93 -1.48 -6.99 7.69
C THR A 93 -1.66 -7.43 6.23
N GLY A 94 -2.73 -6.95 5.57
CA GLY A 94 -3.02 -7.30 4.17
C GLY A 94 -1.90 -6.92 3.20
N PRO A 95 -1.47 -5.65 3.15
CA PRO A 95 -0.37 -5.23 2.28
C PRO A 95 0.93 -6.00 2.52
N PHE A 96 1.28 -6.24 3.78
CA PHE A 96 2.51 -6.96 4.10
C PHE A 96 2.40 -8.47 3.81
N ALA A 97 1.23 -9.08 3.95
CA ALA A 97 1.01 -10.46 3.51
C ALA A 97 1.21 -10.61 2.00
N MET A 98 0.71 -9.67 1.20
CA MET A 98 0.94 -9.65 -0.24
C MET A 98 2.41 -9.48 -0.57
N ARG A 99 3.11 -8.64 0.16
CA ARG A 99 4.55 -8.41 -0.01
C ARG A 99 5.36 -9.65 0.34
N SER A 100 5.02 -10.33 1.43
CA SER A 100 5.63 -11.60 1.80
C SER A 100 5.49 -12.64 0.70
N ALA A 101 4.29 -12.81 0.16
CA ALA A 101 4.03 -13.74 -0.94
C ALA A 101 4.87 -13.42 -2.18
N MET A 102 5.00 -12.12 -2.50
CA MET A 102 5.83 -11.67 -3.62
C MET A 102 7.31 -12.00 -3.38
N LEU A 103 7.83 -11.73 -2.19
CA LEU A 103 9.23 -12.02 -1.84
C LEU A 103 9.53 -13.52 -1.96
N CYS A 104 8.63 -14.37 -1.52
CA CYS A 104 8.79 -15.82 -1.64
C CYS A 104 8.78 -16.27 -3.11
N LYS A 105 7.89 -15.71 -3.93
CA LYS A 105 7.86 -15.98 -5.38
C LYS A 105 9.12 -15.52 -6.07
N MET A 106 9.67 -14.36 -5.68
CA MET A 106 10.95 -13.90 -6.21
C MET A 106 12.08 -14.86 -5.83
N ALA A 107 12.11 -15.31 -4.58
CA ALA A 107 13.10 -16.27 -4.12
C ALA A 107 13.04 -17.58 -4.95
N ASP A 108 11.83 -18.10 -5.18
CA ASP A 108 11.62 -19.29 -5.99
C ASP A 108 12.12 -19.09 -7.43
N LEU A 109 11.82 -17.94 -8.02
CA LEU A 109 12.28 -17.61 -9.38
C LEU A 109 13.81 -17.59 -9.46
N LEU A 110 14.47 -16.94 -8.49
CA LEU A 110 15.94 -16.89 -8.44
C LEU A 110 16.54 -18.29 -8.30
N ASP A 111 15.95 -19.13 -7.46
CA ASP A 111 16.41 -20.51 -7.28
C ASP A 111 16.26 -21.35 -8.56
N GLN A 112 15.18 -21.13 -9.32
CA GLN A 112 14.98 -21.80 -10.60
C GLN A 112 15.98 -21.34 -11.65
N GLN A 113 16.30 -20.04 -11.70
CA GLN A 113 17.15 -19.46 -12.72
C GLN A 113 18.65 -19.73 -12.51
N LYS A 114 19.07 -20.01 -11.28
CA LYS A 114 20.51 -20.24 -11.01
C LYS A 114 21.07 -21.49 -11.66
N GLN A 115 20.21 -22.44 -12.04
CA GLN A 115 20.63 -23.66 -12.73
C GLN A 115 21.09 -23.31 -14.14
N GLY A 116 22.27 -23.74 -14.51
CA GLY A 116 22.86 -23.46 -15.81
C GLY A 116 23.61 -22.14 -15.92
N MET A 117 23.67 -21.37 -14.81
CA MET A 117 24.43 -20.12 -14.76
C MET A 117 25.87 -20.36 -14.25
N GLY A 118 26.79 -19.43 -14.57
CA GLY A 118 28.14 -19.45 -14.07
C GLY A 118 28.22 -19.32 -12.56
N GLU A 119 29.35 -19.67 -11.98
CA GLU A 119 29.57 -19.77 -10.54
C GLU A 119 29.25 -18.45 -9.80
N ALA A 120 29.75 -17.32 -10.32
CA ALA A 120 29.54 -16.03 -9.68
C ALA A 120 28.05 -15.61 -9.67
N ALA A 121 27.34 -15.86 -10.77
CA ALA A 121 25.92 -15.58 -10.87
C ALA A 121 25.11 -16.50 -9.95
N THR A 122 25.42 -17.79 -9.92
CA THR A 122 24.78 -18.77 -9.04
C THR A 122 24.93 -18.37 -7.56
N ALA A 123 26.13 -17.96 -7.15
CA ALA A 123 26.38 -17.52 -5.79
C ALA A 123 25.56 -16.27 -5.43
N ARG A 124 25.47 -15.32 -6.36
CA ARG A 124 24.68 -14.09 -6.17
C ARG A 124 23.21 -14.41 -6.03
N LEU A 125 22.64 -15.19 -6.94
CA LEU A 125 21.23 -15.56 -6.91
C LEU A 125 20.88 -16.35 -5.64
N SER A 126 21.77 -17.23 -5.19
CA SER A 126 21.57 -18.00 -3.96
C SER A 126 21.50 -17.10 -2.72
N ARG A 127 22.41 -16.12 -2.62
CA ARG A 127 22.37 -15.15 -1.51
C ARG A 127 21.11 -14.28 -1.54
N GLN A 128 20.72 -13.81 -2.72
CA GLN A 128 19.52 -12.99 -2.88
C GLN A 128 18.26 -13.78 -2.55
N SER A 129 18.17 -15.02 -3.02
CA SER A 129 17.02 -15.89 -2.75
C SER A 129 16.89 -16.18 -1.25
N ALA A 130 18.00 -16.49 -0.58
CA ALA A 130 18.01 -16.74 0.87
C ALA A 130 17.55 -15.50 1.66
N PHE A 131 18.01 -14.32 1.28
CA PHE A 131 17.60 -13.06 1.92
C PHE A 131 16.09 -12.79 1.73
N LEU A 132 15.60 -12.90 0.49
CA LEU A 132 14.19 -12.66 0.18
C LEU A 132 13.28 -13.63 0.93
N ARG A 133 13.67 -14.89 1.01
CA ARG A 133 12.91 -15.91 1.74
C ARG A 133 12.88 -15.63 3.23
N ALA A 134 14.02 -15.26 3.82
CA ALA A 134 14.11 -14.89 5.22
C ALA A 134 13.25 -13.66 5.54
N MET A 135 13.23 -12.67 4.66
CA MET A 135 12.38 -11.49 4.81
C MET A 135 10.89 -11.86 4.76
N GLY A 136 10.49 -12.71 3.81
CA GLY A 136 9.11 -13.18 3.73
C GLY A 136 8.69 -13.92 5.00
N GLU A 137 9.52 -14.80 5.50
CA GLU A 137 9.26 -15.54 6.74
C GLU A 137 9.17 -14.62 7.95
N ALA A 138 10.02 -13.60 8.02
CA ALA A 138 9.97 -12.61 9.09
C ALA A 138 8.67 -11.81 9.08
N ILE A 139 8.20 -11.39 7.90
CA ILE A 139 6.91 -10.71 7.74
C ILE A 139 5.78 -11.61 8.21
N ASP A 140 5.76 -12.87 7.77
CA ASP A 140 4.73 -13.82 8.16
C ASP A 140 4.71 -14.05 9.67
N SER A 141 5.87 -14.10 10.30
CA SER A 141 5.99 -14.23 11.75
C SER A 141 5.37 -13.03 12.48
N VAL A 142 5.68 -11.82 12.02
CA VAL A 142 5.11 -10.58 12.61
C VAL A 142 3.59 -10.57 12.46
N ILE A 143 3.09 -10.96 11.29
CA ILE A 143 1.65 -11.02 11.03
C ILE A 143 0.96 -12.01 11.99
N ARG A 144 1.55 -13.18 12.21
CA ARG A 144 0.99 -14.17 13.16
C ARG A 144 0.94 -13.64 14.58
N ASP A 145 1.96 -12.90 15.01
CA ASP A 145 2.11 -12.46 16.38
C ASP A 145 1.30 -11.18 16.68
N LEU A 146 1.14 -10.28 15.70
CA LEU A 146 0.55 -8.95 15.89
C LEU A 146 -0.69 -8.69 15.04
N GLY A 147 -0.96 -9.56 14.10
CA GLY A 147 -2.11 -9.42 13.19
C GLY A 147 -3.45 -9.85 13.77
#